data_e4ba2af3646756e6ba47bba4042717e8
#
_entry.id   e4ba2af3646756e6ba47bba4042717e8
#
_cell.length_a   1.000
_cell.length_b   1.000
_cell.length_c   1.000
_cell.angle_alpha   90.00
_cell.angle_beta   90.00
_cell.angle_gamma   90.00
#
_symmetry.space_group_name_H-M   'P 1'
#
loop_
_entity.id
_entity.type
_entity.pdbx_description
1 polymer ?
#
loop_
_entity_poly.entity_id
_entity_poly.type
_entity_poly.pdbx_seq_one_letter_code
_entity_poly.pdbx_strand_id
1 'polypeptide(L)'
;MIGIYYFRDAAFIKSELTDSMKKARSHGEEFLLNEGILSMMKKGAVFTPGKVKEWMDCGNPKITLETNKKMLGILTDEGNNLIADNITKENSEIIPPCYIGKGVVLKNSIVGPNVAIGEGSLVENSTISDCLIQKNTVIKNAKLFGSMIGNHVKYDGNHTFISIGDYSELT
;
A
#
# COMPACT_ATOMS: atom_id res chain seq x y z
N MET A 1 3.37 -16.49 -9.84
CA MET A 1 4.58 -15.97 -10.51
C MET A 1 4.70 -14.50 -10.15
N ILE A 2 5.84 -14.03 -9.66
CA ILE A 2 6.05 -12.63 -9.29
C ILE A 2 6.23 -11.82 -10.57
N GLY A 3 5.57 -10.66 -10.68
CA GLY A 3 5.49 -9.86 -11.89
C GLY A 3 6.74 -9.03 -12.25
N ILE A 4 7.96 -9.57 -12.00
CA ILE A 4 9.22 -8.93 -12.42
C ILE A 4 9.86 -9.78 -13.49
N TYR A 5 10.03 -9.20 -14.68
CA TYR A 5 10.53 -9.90 -15.85
C TYR A 5 11.65 -9.12 -16.50
N TYR A 6 12.69 -9.82 -16.94
CA TYR A 6 13.74 -9.28 -17.79
C TYR A 6 13.77 -10.04 -19.11
N PHE A 7 13.58 -9.34 -20.22
CA PHE A 7 13.67 -9.89 -21.57
C PHE A 7 14.90 -9.36 -22.26
N ARG A 8 15.81 -10.27 -22.65
CA ARG A 8 16.99 -9.90 -23.43
C ARG A 8 16.60 -9.44 -24.84
N ASP A 9 15.57 -10.06 -25.43
CA ASP A 9 15.01 -9.72 -26.74
C ASP A 9 13.59 -9.16 -26.56
N ALA A 10 13.52 -7.84 -26.50
CA ALA A 10 12.25 -7.13 -26.37
C ALA A 10 11.40 -7.19 -27.67
N ALA A 11 12.05 -7.34 -28.83
CA ALA A 11 11.34 -7.45 -30.10
C ALA A 11 10.60 -8.79 -30.19
N PHE A 12 11.20 -9.86 -29.68
CA PHE A 12 10.59 -11.18 -29.66
C PHE A 12 9.34 -11.20 -28.79
N ILE A 13 9.42 -10.75 -27.52
CA ILE A 13 8.21 -10.72 -26.66
C ILE A 13 7.13 -9.80 -27.25
N LYS A 14 7.49 -8.66 -27.83
CA LYS A 14 6.56 -7.75 -28.48
C LYS A 14 5.81 -8.43 -29.63
N SER A 15 6.49 -9.18 -30.48
CA SER A 15 5.85 -9.91 -31.59
C SER A 15 4.89 -10.97 -31.09
N GLU A 16 5.26 -11.73 -30.06
CA GLU A 16 4.42 -12.80 -29.49
C GLU A 16 3.14 -12.24 -28.85
N LEU A 17 3.26 -11.12 -28.11
CA LEU A 17 2.10 -10.45 -27.54
C LEU A 17 1.20 -9.85 -28.63
N THR A 18 1.78 -9.24 -29.67
CA THR A 18 1.02 -8.71 -30.81
C THR A 18 0.22 -9.82 -31.50
N ASP A 19 0.80 -10.99 -31.67
CA ASP A 19 0.13 -12.13 -32.28
C ASP A 19 -0.94 -12.73 -31.37
N SER A 20 -0.72 -12.72 -30.04
CA SER A 20 -1.74 -13.11 -29.08
C SER A 20 -2.95 -12.16 -29.12
N MET A 21 -2.72 -10.87 -29.25
CA MET A 21 -3.77 -9.84 -29.31
C MET A 21 -4.64 -9.93 -30.59
N LYS A 22 -4.14 -10.54 -31.67
CA LYS A 22 -4.90 -10.77 -32.90
C LYS A 22 -5.90 -11.93 -32.79
N LYS A 23 -5.76 -12.79 -31.77
CA LYS A 23 -6.68 -13.92 -31.56
C LYS A 23 -8.01 -13.42 -31.02
N ALA A 24 -9.10 -13.97 -31.58
CA ALA A 24 -10.43 -13.71 -31.06
C ALA A 24 -10.54 -14.23 -29.61
N ARG A 25 -11.16 -13.43 -28.74
CA ARG A 25 -11.39 -13.76 -27.33
C ARG A 25 -12.86 -13.63 -26.98
N SER A 26 -13.28 -14.36 -25.96
CA SER A 26 -14.59 -14.19 -25.38
C SER A 26 -14.69 -12.84 -24.68
N HIS A 27 -15.90 -12.30 -24.59
CA HIS A 27 -16.11 -11.00 -23.92
C HIS A 27 -15.67 -11.09 -22.45
N GLY A 28 -14.76 -10.20 -22.04
CA GLY A 28 -14.23 -10.16 -20.67
C GLY A 28 -12.92 -10.93 -20.43
N GLU A 29 -12.38 -11.63 -21.42
CA GLU A 29 -11.05 -12.26 -21.28
C GLU A 29 -9.93 -11.24 -21.42
N GLU A 30 -8.99 -11.26 -20.46
CA GLU A 30 -7.83 -10.38 -20.43
C GLU A 30 -6.66 -10.94 -21.26
N PHE A 31 -5.83 -10.05 -21.81
CA PHE A 31 -4.56 -10.42 -22.44
C PHE A 31 -3.49 -10.56 -21.37
N LEU A 32 -2.92 -11.75 -21.24
CA LEU A 32 -1.94 -12.04 -20.21
C LEU A 32 -0.51 -12.09 -20.77
N LEU A 33 0.42 -11.42 -20.10
CA LEU A 33 1.85 -11.48 -20.41
C LEU A 33 2.37 -12.93 -20.48
N ASN A 34 1.81 -13.80 -19.64
CA ASN A 34 2.18 -15.22 -19.57
C ASN A 34 1.96 -15.97 -20.91
N GLU A 35 1.00 -15.55 -21.72
CA GLU A 35 0.77 -16.16 -23.04
C GLU A 35 1.92 -15.87 -24.00
N GLY A 36 2.43 -14.63 -23.99
CA GLY A 36 3.62 -14.26 -24.75
C GLY A 36 4.85 -15.06 -24.29
N ILE A 37 5.05 -15.18 -22.98
CA ILE A 37 6.15 -15.98 -22.40
C ILE A 37 6.03 -17.45 -22.82
N LEU A 38 4.85 -18.06 -22.70
CA LEU A 38 4.62 -19.44 -23.13
C LEU A 38 4.85 -19.64 -24.63
N SER A 39 4.47 -18.66 -25.44
CA SER A 39 4.72 -18.70 -26.89
C SER A 39 6.20 -18.63 -27.22
N MET A 40 6.96 -17.74 -26.54
CA MET A 40 8.42 -17.68 -26.67
C MET A 40 9.09 -19.00 -26.27
N MET A 41 8.65 -19.62 -25.17
CA MET A 41 9.18 -20.92 -24.71
C MET A 41 8.92 -22.02 -25.74
N LYS A 42 7.73 -22.07 -26.36
CA LYS A 42 7.43 -23.02 -27.43
C LYS A 42 8.32 -22.82 -28.67
N LYS A 43 8.81 -21.62 -28.87
CA LYS A 43 9.75 -21.26 -29.96
C LYS A 43 11.22 -21.37 -29.54
N GLY A 44 11.50 -21.99 -28.41
CA GLY A 44 12.86 -22.30 -27.95
C GLY A 44 13.50 -21.26 -27.02
N ALA A 45 12.80 -20.20 -26.59
CA ALA A 45 13.33 -19.30 -25.58
C ALA A 45 13.46 -19.98 -24.23
N VAL A 46 14.59 -19.79 -23.56
CA VAL A 46 14.85 -20.33 -22.23
C VAL A 46 14.65 -19.23 -21.19
N PHE A 47 13.79 -19.49 -20.23
CA PHE A 47 13.55 -18.62 -19.08
C PHE A 47 14.14 -19.24 -17.82
N THR A 48 14.88 -18.45 -17.05
CA THR A 48 15.46 -18.86 -15.77
C THR A 48 14.74 -18.11 -14.65
N PRO A 49 14.23 -18.82 -13.61
CA PRO A 49 13.62 -18.15 -12.48
C PRO A 49 14.67 -17.43 -11.65
N GLY A 50 14.41 -16.19 -11.29
CA GLY A 50 15.19 -15.45 -10.30
C GLY A 50 14.81 -15.89 -8.88
N LYS A 51 15.76 -15.84 -7.95
CA LYS A 51 15.49 -16.09 -6.53
C LYS A 51 14.97 -14.79 -5.90
N VAL A 52 13.86 -14.87 -5.20
CA VAL A 52 13.31 -13.79 -4.38
C VAL A 52 13.43 -14.21 -2.91
N LYS A 53 14.03 -13.36 -2.08
CA LYS A 53 14.18 -13.63 -0.65
C LYS A 53 12.90 -13.34 0.12
N GLU A 54 12.22 -12.27 -0.28
CA GLU A 54 10.97 -11.83 0.34
C GLU A 54 10.05 -11.21 -0.70
N TRP A 55 8.76 -11.46 -0.56
CA TRP A 55 7.72 -10.87 -1.38
C TRP A 55 6.72 -10.14 -0.50
N MET A 56 6.49 -8.85 -0.81
CA MET A 56 5.52 -8.02 -0.14
C MET A 56 4.50 -7.56 -1.16
N ASP A 57 3.26 -7.98 -0.97
CA ASP A 57 2.15 -7.67 -1.86
C ASP A 57 1.32 -6.51 -1.30
N CYS A 58 0.54 -5.85 -2.16
CA CYS A 58 -0.40 -4.79 -1.81
C CYS A 58 -1.73 -4.96 -2.56
N GLY A 59 -2.10 -6.20 -2.88
CA GLY A 59 -3.26 -6.53 -3.70
C GLY A 59 -4.62 -6.32 -3.02
N ASN A 60 -4.65 -6.21 -1.69
CA ASN A 60 -5.84 -5.90 -0.93
C ASN A 60 -5.47 -5.15 0.37
N PRO A 61 -6.44 -4.52 1.06
CA PRO A 61 -6.18 -3.72 2.26
C PRO A 61 -5.44 -4.48 3.35
N LYS A 62 -5.84 -5.69 3.66
CA LYS A 62 -5.22 -6.50 4.72
C LYS A 62 -3.75 -6.78 4.42
N ILE A 63 -3.45 -7.26 3.21
CA ILE A 63 -2.07 -7.55 2.80
C ILE A 63 -1.24 -6.27 2.73
N THR A 64 -1.83 -5.14 2.31
CA THR A 64 -1.15 -3.84 2.29
C THR A 64 -0.74 -3.39 3.70
N LEU A 65 -1.59 -3.58 4.70
CA LEU A 65 -1.26 -3.29 6.10
C LEU A 65 -0.15 -4.19 6.64
N GLU A 66 -0.17 -5.48 6.30
CA GLU A 66 0.90 -6.42 6.65
C GLU A 66 2.23 -6.01 6.00
N THR A 67 2.20 -5.57 4.74
CA THR A 67 3.37 -5.04 4.03
C THR A 67 3.87 -3.74 4.68
N ASN A 68 2.98 -2.80 5.02
CA ASN A 68 3.34 -1.58 5.73
C ASN A 68 4.06 -1.89 7.06
N LYS A 69 3.52 -2.79 7.86
CA LYS A 69 4.12 -3.23 9.11
C LYS A 69 5.54 -3.79 8.92
N LYS A 70 5.73 -4.67 7.94
CA LYS A 70 7.04 -5.25 7.62
C LYS A 70 8.03 -4.17 7.16
N MET A 71 7.60 -3.27 6.27
CA MET A 71 8.46 -2.19 5.78
C MET A 71 8.88 -1.24 6.89
N LEU A 72 7.96 -0.86 7.79
CA LEU A 72 8.30 -0.04 8.96
C LEU A 72 9.34 -0.72 9.85
N GLY A 73 9.21 -2.03 10.07
CA GLY A 73 10.20 -2.83 10.81
C GLY A 73 11.57 -2.80 10.14
N ILE A 74 11.64 -3.16 8.86
CA ILE A 74 12.90 -3.17 8.09
C ILE A 74 13.58 -1.80 8.12
N LEU A 75 12.85 -0.73 7.83
CA LEU A 75 13.41 0.63 7.81
C LEU A 75 13.89 1.08 9.19
N THR A 76 13.21 0.67 10.25
CA THR A 76 13.63 0.94 11.64
C THR A 76 14.92 0.18 11.98
N ASP A 77 15.01 -1.10 11.61
CA ASP A 77 16.20 -1.94 11.84
C ASP A 77 17.42 -1.45 11.06
N GLU A 78 17.21 -0.83 9.90
CA GLU A 78 18.24 -0.15 9.11
C GLU A 78 18.67 1.20 9.69
N GLY A 79 18.03 1.68 10.77
CA GLY A 79 18.36 2.95 11.42
C GLY A 79 17.80 4.19 10.72
N ASN A 80 16.81 4.03 9.85
CA ASN A 80 16.18 5.16 9.18
C ASN A 80 15.34 5.99 10.16
N ASN A 81 15.43 7.33 10.07
CA ASN A 81 14.51 8.22 10.77
C ASN A 81 13.18 8.29 10.01
N LEU A 82 12.14 7.68 10.57
CA LEU A 82 10.81 7.59 9.96
C LEU A 82 9.86 8.70 10.43
N ILE A 83 10.30 9.57 11.33
CA ILE A 83 9.52 10.69 11.88
C ILE A 83 10.10 11.98 11.34
N ALA A 84 9.31 12.78 10.63
CA ALA A 84 9.75 14.06 10.10
C ALA A 84 10.01 15.09 11.22
N ASP A 85 10.99 15.98 11.04
CA ASP A 85 11.40 16.96 12.06
C ASP A 85 10.33 18.02 12.32
N ASN A 86 9.47 18.32 11.34
CA ASN A 86 8.47 19.40 11.40
C ASN A 86 7.05 18.91 11.73
N ILE A 87 6.94 17.95 12.63
CA ILE A 87 5.63 17.53 13.18
C ILE A 87 5.27 18.40 14.39
N THR A 88 3.98 18.51 14.67
CA THR A 88 3.46 19.08 15.92
C THR A 88 2.92 17.96 16.80
N LYS A 89 3.40 17.87 18.03
CA LYS A 89 2.96 16.86 19.00
C LYS A 89 2.55 17.55 20.30
N GLU A 90 1.24 17.55 20.58
CA GLU A 90 0.63 18.10 21.78
C GLU A 90 -0.02 16.97 22.58
N ASN A 91 0.42 16.74 23.81
CA ASN A 91 -0.13 15.71 24.71
C ASN A 91 -0.41 14.36 24.00
N SER A 92 0.56 13.92 23.22
CA SER A 92 0.41 12.73 22.37
C SER A 92 1.61 11.80 22.51
N GLU A 93 1.42 10.52 22.22
CA GLU A 93 2.46 9.49 22.26
C GLU A 93 2.61 8.84 20.87
N ILE A 94 3.86 8.53 20.49
CA ILE A 94 4.17 7.75 19.29
C ILE A 94 4.87 6.46 19.76
N ILE A 95 4.27 5.32 19.45
CA ILE A 95 4.78 3.99 19.78
C ILE A 95 5.40 3.37 18.50
N PRO A 96 6.72 3.24 18.42
CA PRO A 96 7.38 2.70 17.23
C PRO A 96 7.00 1.22 16.94
N PRO A 97 7.22 0.76 15.69
CA PRO A 97 7.67 1.52 14.52
C PRO A 97 6.53 2.34 13.88
N CYS A 98 6.81 3.59 13.53
CA CYS A 98 5.85 4.48 12.88
C CYS A 98 6.53 5.35 11.83
N TYR A 99 5.84 5.60 10.72
CA TYR A 99 6.18 6.66 9.77
C TYR A 99 5.26 7.86 9.99
N ILE A 100 5.83 9.03 10.27
CA ILE A 100 5.09 10.28 10.47
C ILE A 100 5.62 11.31 9.47
N GLY A 101 4.78 11.66 8.50
CA GLY A 101 5.12 12.59 7.43
C GLY A 101 5.24 14.05 7.88
N LYS A 102 5.76 14.89 6.98
CA LYS A 102 5.97 16.32 7.23
C LYS A 102 4.66 17.04 7.55
N GLY A 103 4.70 17.98 8.50
CA GLY A 103 3.55 18.80 8.85
C GLY A 103 2.40 18.06 9.51
N VAL A 104 2.60 16.81 9.94
CA VAL A 104 1.59 16.07 10.70
C VAL A 104 1.39 16.72 12.07
N VAL A 105 0.13 16.81 12.49
CA VAL A 105 -0.27 17.33 13.81
C VAL A 105 -0.93 16.22 14.60
N LEU A 106 -0.39 15.93 15.78
CA LEU A 106 -0.93 14.96 16.74
C LEU A 106 -1.37 15.70 17.99
N LYS A 107 -2.66 15.58 18.40
CA LYS A 107 -3.21 16.21 19.59
C LYS A 107 -3.97 15.20 20.44
N ASN A 108 -3.62 15.12 21.73
CA ASN A 108 -4.28 14.21 22.68
C ASN A 108 -4.45 12.79 22.15
N SER A 109 -3.42 12.24 21.49
CA SER A 109 -3.54 11.01 20.72
C SER A 109 -2.42 10.02 21.01
N ILE A 110 -2.71 8.73 20.84
CA ILE A 110 -1.75 7.64 20.89
C ILE A 110 -1.67 7.05 19.48
N VAL A 111 -0.48 7.05 18.89
CA VAL A 111 -0.22 6.59 17.53
C VAL A 111 0.83 5.51 17.53
N GLY A 112 0.49 4.35 17.03
CA GLY A 112 1.37 3.18 16.94
C GLY A 112 0.90 2.01 17.80
N PRO A 113 1.60 0.86 17.68
CA PRO A 113 2.68 0.62 16.71
C PRO A 113 2.17 0.41 15.28
N ASN A 114 3.10 0.32 14.34
CA ASN A 114 2.88 -0.05 12.92
C ASN A 114 1.95 0.93 12.16
N VAL A 115 2.07 2.22 12.45
CA VAL A 115 1.26 3.26 11.81
C VAL A 115 2.11 4.07 10.83
N ALA A 116 1.57 4.29 9.62
CA ALA A 116 2.09 5.27 8.69
C ALA A 116 1.08 6.41 8.49
N ILE A 117 1.52 7.66 8.70
CA ILE A 117 0.71 8.86 8.52
C ILE A 117 1.35 9.76 7.48
N GLY A 118 0.61 10.02 6.39
CA GLY A 118 1.01 10.90 5.31
C GLY A 118 1.06 12.38 5.73
N GLU A 119 1.84 13.15 4.98
CA GLU A 119 2.10 14.58 5.23
C GLU A 119 0.81 15.42 5.36
N GLY A 120 0.86 16.48 6.17
CA GLY A 120 -0.23 17.44 6.35
C GLY A 120 -1.47 16.90 7.06
N SER A 121 -1.42 15.70 7.64
CA SER A 121 -2.56 15.08 8.31
C SER A 121 -2.67 15.53 9.78
N LEU A 122 -3.90 15.53 10.29
CA LEU A 122 -4.24 15.82 11.69
C LEU A 122 -4.85 14.58 12.34
N VAL A 123 -4.34 14.21 13.52
CA VAL A 123 -4.93 13.20 14.41
C VAL A 123 -5.21 13.84 15.76
N GLU A 124 -6.46 13.85 16.18
CA GLU A 124 -6.91 14.51 17.40
C GLU A 124 -7.82 13.60 18.23
N ASN A 125 -7.58 13.55 19.56
CA ASN A 125 -8.36 12.75 20.52
C ASN A 125 -8.53 11.29 20.10
N SER A 126 -7.48 10.66 19.57
CA SER A 126 -7.60 9.36 18.89
C SER A 126 -6.53 8.36 19.34
N THR A 127 -6.86 7.07 19.23
CA THR A 127 -5.91 5.97 19.39
C THR A 127 -5.85 5.17 18.10
N ILE A 128 -4.67 5.03 17.51
CA ILE A 128 -4.48 4.46 16.19
C ILE A 128 -3.33 3.45 16.22
N SER A 129 -3.56 2.21 15.75
CA SER A 129 -2.52 1.19 15.62
C SER A 129 -2.74 0.32 14.37
N ASP A 130 -1.65 -0.22 13.83
CA ASP A 130 -1.65 -1.05 12.62
C ASP A 130 -2.41 -0.39 11.44
N CYS A 131 -2.23 0.91 11.23
CA CYS A 131 -2.99 1.71 10.27
C CYS A 131 -2.10 2.37 9.21
N LEU A 132 -2.68 2.58 8.03
CA LEU A 132 -2.10 3.37 6.96
C LEU A 132 -3.03 4.55 6.63
N ILE A 133 -2.56 5.77 6.93
CA ILE A 133 -3.31 7.01 6.74
C ILE A 133 -2.59 7.83 5.69
N GLN A 134 -3.30 8.19 4.64
CA GLN A 134 -2.77 8.96 3.53
C GLN A 134 -2.69 10.47 3.88
N LYS A 135 -2.22 11.27 2.90
CA LYS A 135 -1.93 12.69 3.06
C LYS A 135 -3.18 13.56 3.29
N ASN A 136 -2.99 14.68 3.99
CA ASN A 136 -3.99 15.73 4.21
C ASN A 136 -5.31 15.21 4.79
N THR A 137 -5.22 14.20 5.63
CA THR A 137 -6.37 13.52 6.23
C THR A 137 -6.57 14.01 7.66
N VAL A 138 -7.81 14.18 8.06
CA VAL A 138 -8.21 14.61 9.40
C VAL A 138 -8.94 13.47 10.10
N ILE A 139 -8.40 13.02 11.23
CA ILE A 139 -8.99 11.98 12.08
C ILE A 139 -9.22 12.57 13.46
N LYS A 140 -10.44 12.44 13.97
CA LYS A 140 -10.83 12.93 15.29
C LYS A 140 -11.65 11.90 16.04
N ASN A 141 -11.50 11.90 17.37
CA ASN A 141 -12.35 11.14 18.30
C ASN A 141 -12.49 9.64 17.94
N ALA A 142 -11.39 9.04 17.45
CA ALA A 142 -11.42 7.73 16.84
C ALA A 142 -10.57 6.70 17.60
N LYS A 143 -11.01 5.44 17.56
CA LYS A 143 -10.19 4.27 17.88
C LYS A 143 -10.07 3.43 16.62
N LEU A 144 -8.92 3.42 15.99
CA LEU A 144 -8.68 2.72 14.73
C LEU A 144 -7.63 1.63 14.92
N PHE A 145 -7.96 0.46 14.45
CA PHE A 145 -7.06 -0.68 14.34
C PHE A 145 -7.20 -1.31 12.97
N GLY A 146 -6.08 -1.71 12.36
CA GLY A 146 -6.09 -2.43 11.09
C GLY A 146 -6.76 -1.67 9.93
N SER A 147 -6.65 -0.33 9.91
CA SER A 147 -7.44 0.51 9.01
C SER A 147 -6.60 1.22 7.95
N MET A 148 -7.17 1.38 6.76
CA MET A 148 -6.60 2.20 5.69
C MET A 148 -7.52 3.39 5.40
N ILE A 149 -6.94 4.60 5.42
CA ILE A 149 -7.67 5.85 5.19
C ILE A 149 -7.00 6.59 4.03
N GLY A 150 -7.79 6.96 3.03
CA GLY A 150 -7.32 7.63 1.81
C GLY A 150 -6.87 9.08 2.02
N ASN A 151 -6.46 9.73 0.92
CA ASN A 151 -6.08 11.15 0.95
C ASN A 151 -7.31 12.04 1.14
N HIS A 152 -7.11 13.18 1.81
CA HIS A 152 -8.12 14.24 1.99
C HIS A 152 -9.41 13.78 2.69
N VAL A 153 -9.37 12.66 3.40
CA VAL A 153 -10.52 12.15 4.17
C VAL A 153 -10.68 12.96 5.45
N LYS A 154 -11.92 13.22 5.85
CA LYS A 154 -12.29 13.72 7.16
C LYS A 154 -13.12 12.65 7.86
N TYR A 155 -12.56 12.11 8.94
CA TYR A 155 -13.21 11.08 9.75
C TYR A 155 -13.32 11.56 11.20
N ASP A 156 -14.52 11.55 11.74
CA ASP A 156 -14.78 11.84 13.16
C ASP A 156 -15.54 10.63 13.75
N GLY A 157 -14.98 9.99 14.76
CA GLY A 157 -15.59 8.83 15.41
C GLY A 157 -16.93 9.13 16.13
N ASN A 158 -17.20 10.40 16.39
CA ASN A 158 -18.47 10.87 16.97
C ASN A 158 -19.48 11.32 15.90
N HIS A 159 -19.40 10.73 14.70
CA HIS A 159 -20.27 11.13 13.59
C HIS A 159 -21.75 10.86 13.85
N THR A 160 -22.61 11.79 13.40
CA THR A 160 -24.07 11.62 13.35
C THR A 160 -24.59 11.44 11.92
N PHE A 161 -23.74 11.68 10.94
CA PHE A 161 -24.05 11.54 9.53
C PHE A 161 -22.91 10.79 8.83
N ILE A 162 -23.24 9.78 8.04
CA ILE A 162 -22.30 8.97 7.26
C ILE A 162 -22.74 9.00 5.79
N SER A 163 -21.80 9.25 4.90
CA SER A 163 -21.93 9.00 3.46
C SER A 163 -20.83 8.03 3.04
N ILE A 164 -21.22 6.84 2.58
CA ILE A 164 -20.32 5.74 2.28
C ILE A 164 -20.53 5.35 0.82
N GLY A 165 -19.45 5.14 0.09
CA GLY A 165 -19.51 4.68 -1.30
C GLY A 165 -19.59 3.16 -1.43
N ASP A 166 -19.63 2.69 -2.67
CA ASP A 166 -19.67 1.25 -2.99
C ASP A 166 -18.46 0.51 -2.43
N TYR A 167 -18.68 -0.74 -2.01
CA TYR A 167 -17.64 -1.65 -1.47
C TYR A 167 -16.92 -1.15 -0.20
N SER A 168 -17.48 -0.19 0.54
CA SER A 168 -16.95 0.23 1.83
C SER A 168 -17.34 -0.74 2.94
N GLU A 169 -16.42 -1.04 3.86
CA GLU A 169 -16.65 -1.84 5.05
C GLU A 169 -16.37 -1.01 6.30
N LEU A 170 -17.33 -0.99 7.23
CA LEU A 170 -17.19 -0.45 8.57
C LEU A 170 -17.44 -1.60 9.55
N THR A 171 -16.36 -2.15 10.13
CA THR A 171 -16.39 -3.31 11.05
C THR A 171 -15.80 -2.97 12.41
#